data_c3bec3a56ee22e9e1fa86fd6aef4d64b
#
_entry.id   c3bec3a56ee22e9e1fa86fd6aef4d64b
#
_cell.length_a   1.000
_cell.length_b   1.000
_cell.length_c   1.000
_cell.angle_alpha   90.00
_cell.angle_beta   90.00
_cell.angle_gamma   90.00
#
_symmetry.space_group_name_H-M   'P 1'
#
loop_
_entity.id
_entity.type
_entity.pdbx_description
1 polymer ?
#
loop_
_entity_poly.entity_id
_entity_poly.type
_entity_poly.pdbx_seq_one_letter_code
_entity_poly.pdbx_strand_id
1 'polypeptide(L)' 'MPALIVRFPDGSKEFRYPGRPLEVGDAIWHNSTRYHVVSVEDADGEQLAVTVEPDPESIGDLLT' A
#
# COMPACT_ATOMS: atom_id res chain seq x y z
N MET A 1 -6.58 9.15 -15.41
CA MET A 1 -5.78 9.02 -14.19
C MET A 1 -5.35 7.59 -14.00
N PRO A 2 -4.09 7.34 -13.66
CA PRO A 2 -3.65 5.97 -13.47
C PRO A 2 -4.29 5.35 -12.23
N ALA A 3 -4.67 4.09 -12.36
CA ALA A 3 -5.16 3.34 -11.22
C ALA A 3 -3.98 2.75 -10.47
N LEU A 4 -4.12 2.65 -9.15
CA LEU A 4 -3.13 1.97 -8.33
C LEU A 4 -3.66 0.60 -7.94
N ILE A 5 -2.80 -0.40 -8.04
CA ILE A 5 -3.09 -1.73 -7.54
C ILE A 5 -2.23 -1.90 -6.29
N VAL A 6 -2.88 -1.88 -5.12
CA VAL A 6 -2.18 -2.04 -3.85
C VAL A 6 -2.17 -3.52 -3.50
N ARG A 7 -0.99 -4.09 -3.31
CA ARG A 7 -0.82 -5.50 -2.97
C ARG A 7 -0.47 -5.62 -1.50
N PHE A 8 -1.28 -6.39 -0.77
CA PHE A 8 -1.10 -6.61 0.65
C PHE A 8 -0.38 -7.94 0.89
N PRO A 9 0.31 -8.09 2.04
CA PRO A 9 1.09 -9.30 2.29
C PRO A 9 0.26 -10.57 2.44
N ASP A 10 -1.05 -10.44 2.68
CA ASP A 10 -1.93 -11.62 2.75
C ASP A 10 -2.37 -12.11 1.38
N GLY A 11 -1.90 -11.48 0.29
CA GLY A 11 -2.26 -11.83 -1.06
C GLY A 11 -3.43 -11.07 -1.63
N SER A 12 -4.09 -10.24 -0.84
CA SER A 12 -5.20 -9.44 -1.34
C SER A 12 -4.71 -8.24 -2.14
N LYS A 13 -5.59 -7.70 -2.97
CA LYS A 13 -5.31 -6.55 -3.81
C LYS A 13 -6.46 -5.57 -3.70
N GLU A 14 -6.15 -4.30 -3.84
CA GLU A 14 -7.15 -3.26 -3.83
C GLU A 14 -6.83 -2.24 -4.91
N PHE A 15 -7.85 -1.82 -5.67
CA PHE A 15 -7.69 -0.76 -6.64
C PHE A 15 -8.00 0.57 -5.99
N ARG A 16 -7.14 1.56 -6.19
CA ARG A 16 -7.34 2.90 -5.65
C ARG A 16 -7.06 3.94 -6.71
N TYR A 17 -7.71 5.09 -6.54
CA TYR A 17 -7.59 6.22 -7.47
C TYR A 17 -7.24 7.46 -6.68
N PRO A 18 -6.04 7.53 -6.10
CA PRO A 18 -5.66 8.68 -5.28
C PRO A 18 -5.46 9.92 -6.14
N GLY A 19 -5.56 11.08 -5.52
CA GLY A 19 -5.33 12.34 -6.22
C GLY A 19 -3.88 12.57 -6.60
N ARG A 20 -2.96 11.80 -6.01
CA ARG A 20 -1.54 11.83 -6.34
C ARG A 20 -0.98 10.40 -6.27
N PRO A 21 0.11 10.11 -7.01
CA PRO A 21 0.72 8.79 -6.93
C PRO A 21 1.28 8.52 -5.53
N LEU A 22 1.24 7.27 -5.12
CA LEU A 22 1.90 6.85 -3.89
C LEU A 22 3.39 6.66 -4.14
N GLU A 23 4.19 6.93 -3.13
CA GLU A 23 5.63 6.78 -3.18
C GLU A 23 6.10 5.88 -2.05
N VAL A 24 7.31 5.34 -2.20
CA VAL A 24 7.94 4.55 -1.14
C VAL A 24 8.02 5.39 0.12
N GLY A 25 7.55 4.83 1.23
CA GLY A 25 7.51 5.52 2.51
C GLY A 25 6.15 6.11 2.86
N ASP A 26 5.23 6.19 1.90
CA ASP A 26 3.88 6.64 2.20
C ASP A 26 3.16 5.61 3.06
N ALA A 27 2.24 6.08 3.89
CA ALA A 27 1.41 5.22 4.73
C ALA A 27 0.00 5.16 4.18
N ILE A 28 -0.62 3.98 4.29
CA ILE A 28 -2.03 3.82 3.96
C ILE A 28 -2.70 2.99 5.05
N TRP A 29 -4.02 3.16 5.16
CA TRP A 29 -4.82 2.41 6.12
C TRP A 29 -5.71 1.41 5.40
N HIS A 30 -5.80 0.20 5.96
CA HIS A 30 -6.64 -0.86 5.43
C HIS A 30 -7.05 -1.75 6.60
N ASN A 31 -8.37 -1.91 6.81
CA ASN A 31 -8.92 -2.73 7.90
C ASN A 31 -8.33 -2.37 9.27
N SER A 32 -8.24 -1.08 9.56
CA SER A 32 -7.72 -0.56 10.82
C SER A 32 -6.24 -0.84 11.07
N THR A 33 -5.54 -1.31 10.05
CA THR A 33 -4.10 -1.55 10.12
C THR A 33 -3.38 -0.53 9.24
N ARG A 34 -2.31 0.04 9.76
CA ARG A 34 -1.49 0.95 8.99
C ARG A 34 -0.42 0.16 8.25
N TYR A 35 -0.32 0.42 6.96
CA TYR A 35 0.70 -0.17 6.09
C TYR A 35 1.59 0.93 5.56
N HIS A 36 2.80 0.59 5.17
CA HIS A 36 3.67 1.53 4.47
C HIS A 36 4.07 0.96 3.11
N VAL A 37 4.30 1.85 2.17
CA VAL A 37 4.67 1.48 0.81
C VAL A 37 6.15 1.11 0.78
N VAL A 38 6.46 -0.09 0.32
CA VAL A 38 7.84 -0.57 0.21
C VAL A 38 8.35 -0.58 -1.21
N SER A 39 7.46 -0.67 -2.21
CA SER A 39 7.88 -0.56 -3.60
C SER A 39 6.74 -0.07 -4.47
N VAL A 40 7.10 0.62 -5.55
CA VAL A 40 6.15 1.08 -6.55
C VAL A 40 6.72 0.68 -7.90
N GLU A 41 5.96 -0.06 -8.68
CA GLU A 41 6.38 -0.54 -10.00
C GLU A 41 5.34 -0.22 -11.04
N ASP A 42 5.78 -0.05 -12.30
CA ASP A 42 4.85 0.06 -13.40
C ASP A 42 4.23 -1.30 -13.67
N ALA A 43 2.91 -1.33 -13.68
CA ALA A 43 2.18 -2.51 -14.12
C ALA A 43 1.87 -2.36 -15.61
N ASP A 44 0.69 -2.74 -16.05
CA ASP A 44 0.32 -2.61 -17.45
C ASP A 44 -0.17 -1.20 -17.76
N GLY A 45 0.36 -0.60 -18.82
CA GLY A 45 -0.11 0.69 -19.31
C GLY A 45 0.05 1.80 -18.29
N GLU A 46 -1.05 2.40 -17.88
CA GLU A 46 -1.05 3.52 -16.94
C GLU A 46 -1.22 3.08 -15.48
N GLN A 47 -1.18 1.78 -15.22
CA GLN A 47 -1.37 1.28 -13.85
C GLN A 47 -0.04 1.18 -13.12
N LEU A 48 -0.08 1.42 -11.81
CA LEU A 48 1.07 1.25 -10.93
C LEU A 48 0.76 0.13 -9.93
N ALA A 49 1.72 -0.75 -9.71
CA ALA A 49 1.61 -1.78 -8.69
C ALA A 49 2.37 -1.34 -7.46
N VAL A 50 1.66 -1.22 -6.36
CA VAL A 50 2.22 -0.75 -5.08
C VAL A 50 2.22 -1.91 -4.11
N THR A 51 3.39 -2.24 -3.57
CA THR A 51 3.51 -3.27 -2.55
C THR A 51 3.64 -2.60 -1.19
N VAL A 52 2.86 -3.09 -0.23
CA VAL A 52 2.85 -2.52 1.12
C VAL A 52 3.11 -3.61 2.15
N GLU A 53 3.58 -3.20 3.31
CA GLU A 53 3.78 -4.09 4.45
C GLU A 53 3.20 -3.43 5.70
N PRO A 54 2.79 -4.24 6.70
CA PRO A 54 2.29 -3.67 7.95
C PRO A 54 3.36 -2.82 8.62
N ASP A 55 2.93 -1.72 9.21
CA ASP A 55 3.84 -0.86 9.92
C ASP A 55 4.25 -1.53 11.23
N PRO A 56 5.56 -1.73 11.49
CA PRO A 56 6.01 -2.38 12.72
C PRO A 56 5.55 -1.69 13.99
N GLU A 57 5.38 -0.37 13.95
CA GLU A 57 4.92 0.37 15.13
C GLU A 57 3.49 0.00 15.50
N SER A 58 2.65 -0.23 14.50
CA SER A 58 1.27 -0.66 14.76
C SER A 58 1.22 -2.04 15.41
N ILE A 59 2.11 -2.92 14.99
CA ILE A 59 2.18 -4.26 15.55
C ILE A 59 2.74 -4.20 16.98
N GLY A 60 3.74 -3.36 17.19
CA GLY A 60 4.34 -3.19 18.50
C GLY A 60 3.34 -2.72 19.56
N ASP A 61 2.45 -1.83 19.18
CA ASP A 61 1.42 -1.34 20.09
C ASP A 61 0.48 -2.43 20.54
N LEU A 62 0.25 -3.43 19.72
CA LEU A 62 -0.63 -4.54 20.08
C LEU A 62 0.05 -5.53 21.03
N LEU A 63 1.38 -5.56 21.03
CA LEU A 63 2.14 -6.49 21.86
C LEU A 63 2.50 -5.91 23.23
N THR A 64 2.34 -4.64 23.38
CA THR A 64 2.59 -3.97 24.65
C THR A 64 1.31 -3.62 25.34
#